data_a78ccadd7c91dc47369a3bb1449d0d8c
#
_entry.id   a78ccadd7c91dc47369a3bb1449d0d8c
#
_cell.length_a   1.000
_cell.length_b   1.000
_cell.length_c   1.000
_cell.angle_alpha   90.00
_cell.angle_beta   90.00
_cell.angle_gamma   90.00
#
_symmetry.space_group_name_H-M   'P 1'
#
loop_
_entity.id
_entity.type
_entity.pdbx_description
1 polymer ?
#
loop_
_entity_poly.entity_id
_entity_poly.type
_entity_poly.pdbx_seq_one_letter_code
_entity_poly.pdbx_strand_id
1 'polypeptide(L)'
;MDMWDTPVLETERLLLRPFTEDDLPAVFAIFSDREVNRFLPWFPVRTMEEAESFFQERYAAAYRDRSAWKFAICLKRDDIPIGYVTLSGDDSHDLGYGLRRESWGMGIATEAGQAVIRQAGAGGLPYLTATHDRENPRSGRVMARLGMSYRYSYQEQWQPKNIPVIFRLYQLDLDGQRERTYRKYWDQSAVHFVEKEII
;
A
#
# COMPACT_ATOMS: atom_id res chain seq x y z
N MET A 1 -15.56 -8.76 -16.24
CA MET A 1 -15.21 -8.19 -14.93
C MET A 1 -14.18 -7.13 -15.21
N ASP A 2 -14.39 -5.91 -14.75
CA ASP A 2 -13.41 -4.83 -14.95
C ASP A 2 -12.13 -5.19 -14.19
N MET A 3 -10.97 -4.86 -14.74
CA MET A 3 -9.67 -5.19 -14.14
C MET A 3 -9.54 -4.63 -12.72
N TRP A 4 -10.16 -3.47 -12.45
CA TRP A 4 -10.07 -2.77 -11.18
C TRP A 4 -11.22 -3.03 -10.20
N ASP A 5 -12.11 -3.99 -10.50
CA ASP A 5 -13.01 -4.53 -9.46
C ASP A 5 -12.14 -5.24 -8.42
N THR A 6 -12.19 -4.80 -7.16
CA THR A 6 -11.41 -5.42 -6.08
C THR A 6 -11.90 -6.85 -5.83
N PRO A 7 -11.13 -7.88 -6.19
CA PRO A 7 -11.57 -9.27 -5.99
C PRO A 7 -11.46 -9.70 -4.52
N VAL A 8 -11.99 -10.87 -4.19
CA VAL A 8 -11.68 -11.54 -2.93
C VAL A 8 -10.52 -12.49 -3.18
N LEU A 9 -9.46 -12.40 -2.36
CA LEU A 9 -8.28 -13.26 -2.44
C LEU A 9 -8.09 -14.01 -1.12
N GLU A 10 -7.72 -15.27 -1.22
CA GLU A 10 -7.41 -16.10 -0.06
C GLU A 10 -5.96 -16.56 -0.06
N THR A 11 -5.37 -16.61 1.12
CA THR A 11 -4.05 -17.17 1.37
C THR A 11 -4.15 -18.29 2.41
N GLU A 12 -3.05 -18.75 2.96
CA GLU A 12 -3.07 -19.72 4.05
C GLU A 12 -3.79 -19.15 5.30
N ARG A 13 -3.46 -17.93 5.70
CA ARG A 13 -3.95 -17.31 6.95
C ARG A 13 -4.96 -16.20 6.74
N LEU A 14 -5.00 -15.60 5.53
CA LEU A 14 -5.65 -14.31 5.29
C LEU A 14 -6.82 -14.44 4.32
N LEU A 15 -7.83 -13.63 4.58
CA LEU A 15 -8.87 -13.25 3.63
C LEU A 15 -8.64 -11.78 3.27
N LEU A 16 -8.44 -11.49 1.98
CA LEU A 16 -8.33 -10.14 1.44
C LEU A 16 -9.62 -9.84 0.69
N ARG A 17 -10.37 -8.87 1.15
CA ARG A 17 -11.67 -8.49 0.58
C ARG A 17 -11.87 -6.97 0.59
N PRO A 18 -12.82 -6.41 -0.13
CA PRO A 18 -13.21 -5.03 0.07
C PRO A 18 -13.60 -4.77 1.53
N PHE A 19 -13.29 -3.55 2.03
CA PHE A 19 -13.90 -3.08 3.27
C PHE A 19 -15.39 -2.85 3.07
N THR A 20 -16.18 -3.06 4.11
CA THR A 20 -17.61 -2.78 4.18
C THR A 20 -17.91 -1.74 5.26
N GLU A 21 -19.14 -1.23 5.33
CA GLU A 21 -19.55 -0.33 6.40
C GLU A 21 -19.51 -1.00 7.78
N ASP A 22 -19.69 -2.31 7.85
CA ASP A 22 -19.58 -3.08 9.09
C ASP A 22 -18.15 -3.09 9.64
N ASP A 23 -17.15 -2.79 8.82
CA ASP A 23 -15.74 -2.72 9.21
C ASP A 23 -15.35 -1.36 9.83
N LEU A 24 -16.25 -0.39 9.95
CA LEU A 24 -15.92 0.95 10.48
C LEU A 24 -15.20 0.92 11.83
N PRO A 25 -15.53 0.05 12.80
CA PRO A 25 -14.75 -0.07 14.02
C PRO A 25 -13.28 -0.47 13.78
N ALA A 26 -13.03 -1.36 12.82
CA ALA A 26 -11.68 -1.78 12.44
C ALA A 26 -10.95 -0.67 11.65
N VAL A 27 -11.63 0.03 10.76
CA VAL A 27 -11.11 1.22 10.06
C VAL A 27 -10.66 2.26 11.08
N PHE A 28 -11.50 2.58 12.07
CA PHE A 28 -11.12 3.48 13.15
C PHE A 28 -9.88 2.98 13.90
N ALA A 29 -9.84 1.71 14.30
CA ALA A 29 -8.70 1.14 15.03
C ALA A 29 -7.38 1.19 14.24
N ILE A 30 -7.42 1.00 12.90
CA ILE A 30 -6.25 1.08 12.03
C ILE A 30 -5.79 2.53 11.84
N PHE A 31 -6.72 3.44 11.51
CA PHE A 31 -6.38 4.79 11.07
C PHE A 31 -6.33 5.83 12.20
N SER A 32 -6.73 5.50 13.42
CA SER A 32 -6.54 6.35 14.61
C SER A 32 -5.17 6.16 15.29
N ASP A 33 -4.49 5.04 15.07
CA ASP A 33 -3.21 4.76 15.72
C ASP A 33 -2.09 5.64 15.13
N ARG A 34 -1.46 6.46 15.98
CA ARG A 34 -0.42 7.41 15.57
C ARG A 34 0.84 6.73 15.03
N GLU A 35 1.25 5.59 15.59
CA GLU A 35 2.45 4.86 15.13
C GLU A 35 2.20 4.16 13.79
N VAL A 36 1.02 3.59 13.59
CA VAL A 36 0.62 2.98 12.31
C VAL A 36 0.60 4.04 11.21
N ASN A 37 0.11 5.26 11.52
CA ASN A 37 -0.08 6.35 10.56
C ASN A 37 1.07 7.37 10.53
N ARG A 38 2.18 7.10 11.24
CA ARG A 38 3.32 8.02 11.35
C ARG A 38 3.90 8.37 9.98
N PHE A 39 4.10 7.38 9.12
CA PHE A 39 4.71 7.49 7.80
C PHE A 39 3.67 7.51 6.66
N LEU A 40 2.50 8.08 6.91
CA LEU A 40 1.42 8.22 5.95
C LEU A 40 1.06 9.70 5.76
N PRO A 41 0.55 10.11 4.60
CA PRO A 41 0.33 11.53 4.29
C PRO A 41 -0.76 12.18 5.13
N TRP A 42 -1.75 11.39 5.58
CA TRP A 42 -2.89 11.89 6.35
C TRP A 42 -2.62 11.94 7.86
N PHE A 43 -3.39 12.75 8.56
CA PHE A 43 -3.45 12.72 10.02
C PHE A 43 -4.29 11.52 10.49
N PRO A 44 -3.95 10.91 11.64
CA PRO A 44 -4.80 9.89 12.25
C PRO A 44 -6.21 10.42 12.51
N VAL A 45 -7.22 9.60 12.20
CA VAL A 45 -8.62 9.89 12.53
C VAL A 45 -8.82 9.91 14.05
N ARG A 46 -9.75 10.72 14.54
CA ARG A 46 -9.95 10.97 15.98
C ARG A 46 -11.31 10.52 16.45
N THR A 47 -12.30 10.44 15.56
CA THR A 47 -13.67 10.05 15.87
C THR A 47 -14.16 9.02 14.85
N MET A 48 -15.27 8.36 15.17
CA MET A 48 -15.90 7.42 14.25
C MET A 48 -16.43 8.09 13.00
N GLU A 49 -16.92 9.34 13.11
CA GLU A 49 -17.39 10.14 11.98
C GLU A 49 -16.23 10.48 11.02
N GLU A 50 -15.03 10.78 11.56
CA GLU A 50 -13.83 10.95 10.74
C GLU A 50 -13.41 9.63 10.08
N ALA A 51 -13.55 8.49 10.74
CA ALA A 51 -13.25 7.17 10.16
C ALA A 51 -14.25 6.81 9.06
N GLU A 52 -15.53 7.12 9.24
CA GLU A 52 -16.56 6.96 8.21
C GLU A 52 -16.27 7.82 6.97
N SER A 53 -15.96 9.10 7.16
CA SER A 53 -15.57 10.00 6.07
C SER A 53 -14.33 9.49 5.34
N PHE A 54 -13.31 9.03 6.09
CA PHE A 54 -12.10 8.43 5.53
C PHE A 54 -12.40 7.18 4.70
N PHE A 55 -13.28 6.31 5.19
CA PHE A 55 -13.72 5.13 4.46
C PHE A 55 -14.45 5.51 3.17
N GLN A 56 -15.42 6.43 3.22
CA GLN A 56 -16.18 6.86 2.05
C GLN A 56 -15.28 7.48 0.98
N GLU A 57 -14.36 8.36 1.36
CA GLU A 57 -13.49 9.07 0.42
C GLU A 57 -12.41 8.16 -0.20
N ARG A 58 -11.84 7.24 0.60
CA ARG A 58 -10.66 6.49 0.17
C ARG A 58 -10.92 5.06 -0.26
N TYR A 59 -11.99 4.46 0.22
CA TYR A 59 -12.34 3.06 -0.09
C TYR A 59 -13.60 2.96 -0.93
N ALA A 60 -14.75 3.42 -0.42
CA ALA A 60 -16.01 3.33 -1.12
C ALA A 60 -15.99 4.05 -2.48
N ALA A 61 -15.36 5.24 -2.56
CA ALA A 61 -15.13 5.95 -3.81
C ALA A 61 -14.33 5.10 -4.81
N ALA A 62 -13.22 4.49 -4.36
CA ALA A 62 -12.38 3.67 -5.24
C ALA A 62 -13.12 2.41 -5.76
N TYR A 63 -13.97 1.80 -4.94
CA TYR A 63 -14.81 0.67 -5.37
C TYR A 63 -15.84 1.09 -6.42
N ARG A 64 -16.54 2.21 -6.19
CA ARG A 64 -17.50 2.77 -7.12
C ARG A 64 -16.87 3.14 -8.46
N ASP A 65 -15.71 3.81 -8.40
CA ASP A 65 -15.03 4.38 -9.56
C ASP A 65 -14.08 3.38 -10.23
N ARG A 66 -13.92 2.18 -9.65
CA ARG A 66 -13.01 1.11 -10.11
C ARG A 66 -11.61 1.64 -10.42
N SER A 67 -11.08 2.46 -9.54
CA SER A 67 -9.83 3.20 -9.76
C SER A 67 -8.60 2.54 -9.12
N ALA A 68 -8.80 1.53 -8.28
CA ALA A 68 -7.74 0.82 -7.56
C ALA A 68 -8.28 -0.44 -6.89
N TRP A 69 -7.42 -1.42 -6.67
CA TRP A 69 -7.74 -2.48 -5.69
C TRP A 69 -7.44 -1.99 -4.28
N LYS A 70 -8.40 -2.15 -3.38
CA LYS A 70 -8.27 -1.78 -1.98
C LYS A 70 -8.83 -2.89 -1.09
N PHE A 71 -7.94 -3.60 -0.43
CA PHE A 71 -8.30 -4.76 0.39
C PHE A 71 -8.20 -4.45 1.87
N ALA A 72 -9.19 -4.87 2.64
CA ALA A 72 -9.03 -5.22 4.03
C ALA A 72 -8.19 -6.48 4.13
N ILE A 73 -7.24 -6.52 5.04
CA ILE A 73 -6.52 -7.74 5.42
C ILE A 73 -7.18 -8.29 6.66
N CYS A 74 -7.83 -9.45 6.55
CA CYS A 74 -8.50 -10.13 7.66
C CYS A 74 -7.83 -11.46 7.94
N LEU A 75 -7.83 -11.89 9.21
CA LEU A 75 -7.49 -13.28 9.54
C LEU A 75 -8.70 -14.17 9.26
N LYS A 76 -8.50 -15.31 8.62
CA LYS A 76 -9.60 -16.24 8.28
C LYS A 76 -10.44 -16.71 9.47
N ARG A 77 -9.87 -16.68 10.68
CA ARG A 77 -10.55 -17.17 11.90
C ARG A 77 -11.73 -16.30 12.35
N ASP A 78 -11.71 -14.99 12.05
CA ASP A 78 -12.70 -14.04 12.58
C ASP A 78 -13.19 -13.02 11.55
N ASP A 79 -12.54 -12.94 10.38
CA ASP A 79 -12.84 -12.00 9.29
C ASP A 79 -12.84 -10.52 9.74
N ILE A 80 -12.09 -10.18 10.79
CA ILE A 80 -11.96 -8.80 11.27
C ILE A 80 -10.74 -8.16 10.61
N PRO A 81 -10.85 -6.95 10.01
CA PRO A 81 -9.70 -6.26 9.43
C PRO A 81 -8.62 -5.91 10.46
N ILE A 82 -7.41 -6.37 10.20
CA ILE A 82 -6.20 -6.07 10.95
C ILE A 82 -5.24 -5.14 10.20
N GLY A 83 -5.61 -4.74 8.98
CA GLY A 83 -4.81 -3.89 8.13
C GLY A 83 -5.41 -3.75 6.75
N TYR A 84 -4.60 -3.23 5.84
CA TYR A 84 -4.99 -3.04 4.45
C TYR A 84 -3.82 -3.32 3.50
N VAL A 85 -4.14 -3.67 2.25
CA VAL A 85 -3.24 -3.64 1.11
C VAL A 85 -3.97 -3.02 -0.08
N THR A 86 -3.29 -2.16 -0.82
CA THR A 86 -3.86 -1.41 -1.95
C THR A 86 -2.95 -1.53 -3.17
N LEU A 87 -3.54 -1.51 -4.36
CA LEU A 87 -2.83 -1.39 -5.61
C LEU A 87 -3.48 -0.28 -6.44
N SER A 88 -2.70 0.75 -6.78
CA SER A 88 -3.20 1.88 -7.57
C SER A 88 -3.48 1.48 -9.00
N GLY A 89 -4.58 2.01 -9.56
CA GLY A 89 -4.93 1.83 -10.96
C GLY A 89 -4.29 2.85 -11.89
N ASP A 90 -3.52 3.81 -11.36
CA ASP A 90 -2.75 4.74 -12.18
C ASP A 90 -1.48 4.07 -12.77
N ASP A 91 -0.71 4.84 -13.54
CA ASP A 91 0.50 4.38 -14.23
C ASP A 91 1.64 3.95 -13.28
N SER A 92 1.57 4.27 -12.01
CA SER A 92 2.56 3.81 -11.01
C SER A 92 2.32 2.37 -10.58
N HIS A 93 1.08 1.91 -10.59
CA HIS A 93 0.67 0.64 -9.99
C HIS A 93 1.26 0.49 -8.59
N ASP A 94 1.14 1.55 -7.76
CA ASP A 94 1.77 1.60 -6.45
C ASP A 94 1.11 0.65 -5.46
N LEU A 95 1.91 -0.22 -4.86
CA LEU A 95 1.51 -1.19 -3.84
C LEU A 95 1.70 -0.57 -2.45
N GLY A 96 0.60 -0.20 -1.80
CA GLY A 96 0.58 0.30 -0.43
C GLY A 96 0.09 -0.75 0.56
N TYR A 97 0.53 -0.71 1.81
CA TYR A 97 0.06 -1.60 2.88
C TYR A 97 0.26 -0.99 4.27
N GLY A 98 -0.57 -1.41 5.18
CA GLY A 98 -0.47 -1.08 6.60
C GLY A 98 -1.15 -2.12 7.47
N LEU A 99 -0.66 -2.30 8.69
CA LEU A 99 -1.18 -3.26 9.66
C LEU A 99 -1.28 -2.60 11.03
N ARG A 100 -2.25 -3.03 11.83
CA ARG A 100 -2.29 -2.76 13.27
C ARG A 100 -1.00 -3.26 13.92
N ARG A 101 -0.52 -2.56 14.96
CA ARG A 101 0.78 -2.83 15.62
C ARG A 101 0.93 -4.27 16.12
N GLU A 102 -0.13 -4.83 16.68
CA GLU A 102 -0.15 -6.21 17.17
C GLU A 102 0.06 -7.28 16.11
N SER A 103 -0.08 -6.90 14.83
CA SER A 103 0.13 -7.77 13.67
C SER A 103 1.49 -7.58 12.99
N TRP A 104 2.36 -6.70 13.52
CA TRP A 104 3.68 -6.46 12.96
C TRP A 104 4.64 -7.64 13.22
N GLY A 105 5.58 -7.82 12.30
CA GLY A 105 6.62 -8.86 12.43
C GLY A 105 6.15 -10.29 12.16
N MET A 106 4.87 -10.51 11.89
CA MET A 106 4.26 -11.83 11.69
C MET A 106 4.24 -12.30 10.22
N GLY A 107 4.85 -11.53 9.30
CA GLY A 107 4.87 -11.85 7.87
C GLY A 107 3.57 -11.55 7.12
N ILE A 108 2.56 -10.99 7.78
CA ILE A 108 1.21 -10.75 7.23
C ILE A 108 1.25 -9.81 6.02
N ALA A 109 1.98 -8.67 6.12
CA ALA A 109 2.09 -7.75 4.99
C ALA A 109 2.75 -8.38 3.77
N THR A 110 3.74 -9.25 3.97
CA THR A 110 4.40 -10.00 2.89
C THR A 110 3.44 -11.00 2.25
N GLU A 111 2.69 -11.76 3.06
CA GLU A 111 1.71 -12.75 2.56
C GLU A 111 0.60 -12.06 1.76
N ALA A 112 0.04 -10.97 2.28
CA ALA A 112 -0.98 -10.18 1.59
C ALA A 112 -0.44 -9.57 0.28
N GLY A 113 0.74 -8.94 0.33
CA GLY A 113 1.38 -8.36 -0.85
C GLY A 113 1.67 -9.40 -1.94
N GLN A 114 2.14 -10.60 -1.57
CA GLN A 114 2.35 -11.70 -2.53
C GLN A 114 1.05 -12.14 -3.21
N ALA A 115 -0.08 -12.17 -2.50
CA ALA A 115 -1.37 -12.51 -3.10
C ALA A 115 -1.81 -11.45 -4.12
N VAL A 116 -1.66 -10.16 -3.78
CA VAL A 116 -1.96 -9.05 -4.69
C VAL A 116 -1.03 -9.06 -5.91
N ILE A 117 0.28 -9.30 -5.73
CA ILE A 117 1.25 -9.38 -6.84
C ILE A 117 0.88 -10.52 -7.81
N ARG A 118 0.54 -11.71 -7.29
CA ARG A 118 0.10 -12.83 -8.15
C ARG A 118 -1.16 -12.48 -8.94
N GLN A 119 -2.14 -11.84 -8.31
CA GLN A 119 -3.37 -11.41 -8.98
C GLN A 119 -3.09 -10.35 -10.05
N ALA A 120 -2.21 -9.38 -9.75
CA ALA A 120 -1.81 -8.35 -10.69
C ALA A 120 -1.11 -8.92 -11.93
N GLY A 121 -0.19 -9.87 -11.73
CA GLY A 121 0.48 -10.56 -12.83
C GLY A 121 -0.49 -11.39 -13.69
N ALA A 122 -1.43 -12.12 -13.05
CA ALA A 122 -2.48 -12.83 -13.75
C ALA A 122 -3.41 -11.91 -14.54
N GLY A 123 -3.62 -10.67 -14.06
CA GLY A 123 -4.33 -9.60 -14.76
C GLY A 123 -3.55 -8.91 -15.87
N GLY A 124 -2.28 -9.28 -16.08
CA GLY A 124 -1.44 -8.74 -17.17
C GLY A 124 -0.78 -7.39 -16.85
N LEU A 125 -0.72 -6.96 -15.58
CA LEU A 125 0.06 -5.76 -15.23
C LEU A 125 1.55 -5.98 -15.53
N PRO A 126 2.20 -5.00 -16.18
CA PRO A 126 3.60 -5.18 -16.59
C PRO A 126 4.60 -5.04 -15.44
N TYR A 127 4.26 -4.27 -14.44
CA TYR A 127 5.09 -4.00 -13.24
C TYR A 127 4.24 -3.47 -12.10
N LEU A 128 4.84 -3.42 -10.92
CA LEU A 128 4.35 -2.73 -9.74
C LEU A 128 5.45 -1.83 -9.20
N THR A 129 5.06 -0.70 -8.62
CA THR A 129 5.94 0.10 -7.78
C THR A 129 5.50 0.03 -6.32
N ALA A 130 6.36 0.44 -5.43
CA ALA A 130 6.04 0.73 -4.04
C ALA A 130 7.00 1.79 -3.51
N THR A 131 6.51 2.67 -2.68
CA THR A 131 7.34 3.70 -2.06
C THR A 131 7.29 3.61 -0.55
N HIS A 132 8.38 3.97 0.10
CA HIS A 132 8.39 4.15 1.54
C HIS A 132 9.26 5.34 1.95
N ASP A 133 8.88 6.01 3.03
CA ASP A 133 9.73 7.00 3.70
C ASP A 133 11.06 6.34 4.08
N ARG A 134 12.18 6.98 3.75
CA ARG A 134 13.53 6.50 4.10
C ARG A 134 13.68 6.21 5.59
N GLU A 135 12.96 6.95 6.43
CA GLU A 135 12.94 6.75 7.88
C GLU A 135 12.08 5.55 8.33
N ASN A 136 11.42 4.85 7.38
CA ASN A 136 10.64 3.63 7.62
C ASN A 136 11.30 2.37 7.00
N PRO A 137 12.45 1.90 7.52
CA PRO A 137 13.14 0.75 6.94
C PRO A 137 12.33 -0.57 7.06
N ARG A 138 11.33 -0.61 7.95
CA ARG A 138 10.45 -1.79 8.07
C ARG A 138 9.65 -2.02 6.78
N SER A 139 9.13 -0.96 6.18
CA SER A 139 8.41 -1.03 4.90
C SER A 139 9.33 -1.50 3.78
N GLY A 140 10.54 -0.94 3.67
CA GLY A 140 11.54 -1.37 2.68
C GLY A 140 11.88 -2.86 2.78
N ARG A 141 11.98 -3.41 4.01
CA ARG A 141 12.20 -4.86 4.18
C ARG A 141 11.04 -5.73 3.69
N VAL A 142 9.80 -5.25 3.79
CA VAL A 142 8.64 -5.94 3.19
C VAL A 142 8.75 -5.92 1.67
N MET A 143 9.04 -4.76 1.06
CA MET A 143 9.23 -4.63 -0.39
C MET A 143 10.32 -5.58 -0.91
N ALA A 144 11.47 -5.64 -0.23
CA ALA A 144 12.54 -6.58 -0.59
C ALA A 144 12.09 -8.06 -0.50
N ARG A 145 11.32 -8.43 0.53
CA ARG A 145 10.75 -9.79 0.65
C ARG A 145 9.70 -10.12 -0.40
N LEU A 146 9.04 -9.11 -0.95
CA LEU A 146 8.12 -9.22 -2.08
C LEU A 146 8.86 -9.38 -3.44
N GLY A 147 10.21 -9.34 -3.43
CA GLY A 147 11.04 -9.44 -4.65
C GLY A 147 11.19 -8.12 -5.39
N MET A 148 10.75 -7.01 -4.80
CA MET A 148 10.92 -5.68 -5.40
C MET A 148 12.37 -5.21 -5.26
N SER A 149 12.87 -4.51 -6.27
CA SER A 149 14.21 -3.94 -6.30
C SER A 149 14.15 -2.42 -6.17
N TYR A 150 15.04 -1.86 -5.34
CA TYR A 150 15.22 -0.41 -5.25
C TYR A 150 15.65 0.16 -6.59
N ARG A 151 15.12 1.33 -6.94
CA ARG A 151 15.47 2.06 -8.16
C ARG A 151 16.13 3.39 -7.87
N TYR A 152 15.48 4.24 -7.07
CA TYR A 152 15.98 5.57 -6.71
C TYR A 152 15.27 6.14 -5.50
N SER A 153 15.79 7.24 -4.99
CA SER A 153 15.18 8.07 -3.96
C SER A 153 14.80 9.44 -4.52
N TYR A 154 13.76 10.04 -3.98
CA TYR A 154 13.27 11.35 -4.36
C TYR A 154 12.63 12.06 -3.18
N GLN A 155 12.60 13.39 -3.21
CA GLN A 155 11.93 14.20 -2.20
C GLN A 155 10.55 14.61 -2.68
N GLU A 156 9.58 14.52 -1.78
CA GLU A 156 8.22 15.01 -1.98
C GLU A 156 7.78 15.86 -0.78
N GLN A 157 7.02 16.93 -1.06
CA GLN A 157 6.38 17.73 -0.02
C GLN A 157 5.02 17.11 0.30
N TRP A 158 4.94 16.39 1.41
CA TRP A 158 3.75 15.61 1.76
C TRP A 158 2.65 16.47 2.34
N GLN A 159 1.49 16.47 1.69
CA GLN A 159 0.27 17.12 2.16
C GLN A 159 -0.70 16.08 2.75
N PRO A 160 -1.51 16.41 3.77
CA PRO A 160 -1.66 17.73 4.40
C PRO A 160 -0.64 18.03 5.51
N LYS A 161 0.28 17.12 5.85
CA LYS A 161 1.26 17.31 6.93
C LYS A 161 2.27 18.45 6.64
N ASN A 162 2.43 18.82 5.38
CA ASN A 162 3.33 19.87 4.89
C ASN A 162 4.79 19.64 5.33
N ILE A 163 5.28 18.43 5.20
CA ILE A 163 6.65 18.04 5.55
C ILE A 163 7.40 17.51 4.32
N PRO A 164 8.71 17.81 4.18
CA PRO A 164 9.53 17.17 3.16
C PRO A 164 9.84 15.72 3.59
N VAL A 165 9.64 14.79 2.67
CA VAL A 165 9.92 13.36 2.89
C VAL A 165 10.83 12.86 1.78
N ILE A 166 11.85 12.10 2.14
CA ILE A 166 12.66 11.37 1.17
C ILE A 166 12.07 9.96 1.03
N PHE A 167 11.55 9.68 -0.15
CA PHE A 167 11.04 8.38 -0.51
C PHE A 167 12.09 7.53 -1.21
N ARG A 168 12.05 6.22 -0.93
CA ARG A 168 12.70 5.18 -1.74
C ARG A 168 11.66 4.52 -2.62
N LEU A 169 11.87 4.52 -3.92
CA LEU A 169 11.04 3.78 -4.88
C LEU A 169 11.62 2.39 -5.12
N TYR A 170 10.78 1.41 -4.98
CA TYR A 170 11.01 0.01 -5.35
C TYR A 170 10.11 -0.38 -6.52
N GLN A 171 10.57 -1.31 -7.34
CA GLN A 171 9.82 -1.82 -8.49
C GLN A 171 9.97 -3.33 -8.62
N LEU A 172 8.90 -3.99 -9.06
CA LEU A 172 8.87 -5.38 -9.46
C LEU A 172 8.32 -5.46 -10.89
N ASP A 173 9.12 -5.99 -11.81
CA ASP A 173 8.70 -6.23 -13.19
C ASP A 173 8.04 -7.62 -13.29
N LEU A 174 6.82 -7.68 -13.87
CA LEU A 174 6.02 -8.90 -13.98
C LEU A 174 6.06 -9.50 -15.40
N ASP A 175 6.45 -8.70 -16.41
CA ASP A 175 6.53 -9.10 -17.82
C ASP A 175 7.96 -9.48 -18.27
N GLY A 176 8.91 -9.54 -17.35
CA GLY A 176 10.30 -9.90 -17.63
C GLY A 176 11.20 -8.75 -18.10
N GLN A 177 10.68 -7.54 -18.30
CA GLN A 177 11.46 -6.37 -18.74
C GLN A 177 12.19 -5.70 -17.57
N ARG A 178 13.28 -6.29 -17.10
CA ARG A 178 14.01 -5.90 -15.87
C ARG A 178 14.72 -4.55 -15.93
N GLU A 179 14.95 -3.99 -17.12
CA GLU A 179 15.63 -2.69 -17.29
C GLU A 179 14.67 -1.50 -17.19
N ARG A 180 13.36 -1.74 -17.16
CA ARG A 180 12.36 -0.70 -16.99
C ARG A 180 12.50 -0.05 -15.63
N THR A 181 12.42 1.26 -15.57
CA THR A 181 12.32 2.04 -14.32
C THR A 181 11.20 3.06 -14.46
N TYR A 182 10.24 3.02 -13.58
CA TYR A 182 9.19 4.05 -13.47
C TYR A 182 9.82 5.35 -13.02
N ARG A 183 9.73 6.40 -13.84
CA ARG A 183 10.51 7.63 -13.66
C ARG A 183 9.70 8.85 -13.26
N LYS A 184 8.39 8.79 -13.20
CA LYS A 184 7.54 9.96 -12.95
C LYS A 184 7.95 10.76 -11.70
N TYR A 185 8.22 10.08 -10.58
CA TYR A 185 8.64 10.76 -9.35
C TYR A 185 10.06 11.32 -9.44
N TRP A 186 10.96 10.64 -10.16
CA TRP A 186 12.27 11.19 -10.48
C TRP A 186 12.18 12.49 -11.28
N ASP A 187 11.37 12.48 -12.34
CA ASP A 187 11.26 13.59 -13.28
C ASP A 187 10.50 14.79 -12.66
N GLN A 188 9.62 14.55 -11.70
CA GLN A 188 8.86 15.58 -11.00
C GLN A 188 9.57 16.18 -9.78
N SER A 189 10.53 15.47 -9.20
CA SER A 189 11.24 15.93 -8.01
C SER A 189 12.52 16.70 -8.36
N ALA A 190 12.69 17.89 -7.77
CA ALA A 190 13.93 18.65 -7.88
C ALA A 190 15.11 17.98 -7.12
N VAL A 191 14.82 17.11 -6.15
CA VAL A 191 15.81 16.38 -5.36
C VAL A 191 15.60 14.90 -5.56
N HIS A 192 16.42 14.28 -6.39
CA HIS A 192 16.39 12.85 -6.67
C HIS A 192 17.81 12.29 -6.83
N PHE A 193 18.03 11.05 -6.42
CA PHE A 193 19.34 10.42 -6.45
C PHE A 193 19.23 8.89 -6.32
N VAL A 194 20.33 8.20 -6.60
CA VAL A 194 20.47 6.76 -6.32
C VAL A 194 21.39 6.59 -5.11
N GLU A 195 20.90 5.91 -4.08
CA GLU A 195 21.69 5.62 -2.89
C GLU A 195 22.72 4.51 -3.19
N LYS A 196 23.95 4.69 -2.71
CA LYS A 196 25.03 3.70 -2.93
C LYS A 196 24.85 2.44 -2.10
N GLU A 197 24.24 2.59 -0.92
CA GLU A 197 23.97 1.48 0.00
C GLU A 197 22.56 1.66 0.54
N ILE A 198 21.78 0.58 0.52
CA ILE A 198 20.44 0.53 1.08
C ILE A 198 20.46 -0.43 2.27
N ILE A 199 20.35 0.15 3.44
CA ILE A 199 20.32 -0.57 4.72
C ILE A 199 18.87 -0.83 5.11
#